data_970e17bf5d52ac276f280c68ab7b53fd
#
_entry.id   970e17bf5d52ac276f280c68ab7b53fd
#
_cell.length_a   1.000
_cell.length_b   1.000
_cell.length_c   1.000
_cell.angle_alpha   90.00
_cell.angle_beta   90.00
_cell.angle_gamma   90.00
#
_symmetry.space_group_name_H-M   'P 1'
#
loop_
_entity.id
_entity.type
_entity.pdbx_description
1 polymer ?
#
loop_
_entity_poly.entity_id
_entity_poly.type
_entity_poly.pdbx_seq_one_letter_code
_entity_poly.pdbx_strand_id
1 'polypeptide(L)'
;IKSLSENGIILAINSKNNFNDAIQVINEHPYMILKEEDFSCIKINWNDKISNMKEISNELNIGLDSIVFFDDDPVNRELIRMSMPEINTVELPKDPSTYAQILRNLNDFNTLKITKDDVQRKIMYKQEQNRQKLQSSTENLNEYLKKLDIKIKIKLDDKLSVARISQLILKTNQFNLTTKRYQEEEIREFVKDETMIVGCSEVEDKFGENGITNVFIIKTKPN
;
A
#
# COMPACT_ATOMS: atom_id res chain seq x y z
N ILE A 1 14.96 -3.84 12.32
CA ILE A 1 13.92 -4.10 11.30
C ILE A 1 12.53 -3.85 11.88
N LYS A 2 12.15 -4.40 13.05
CA LYS A 2 10.82 -4.16 13.66
C LYS A 2 10.53 -2.66 13.79
N SER A 3 11.48 -1.87 14.33
CA SER A 3 11.35 -0.41 14.44
C SER A 3 11.15 0.29 13.08
N LEU A 4 11.79 -0.16 12.02
CA LEU A 4 11.55 0.37 10.66
C LEU A 4 10.13 0.09 10.21
N SER A 5 9.62 -1.12 10.47
CA SER A 5 8.22 -1.46 10.16
C SER A 5 7.21 -0.62 10.93
N GLU A 6 7.48 -0.33 12.20
CA GLU A 6 6.65 0.56 13.03
C GLU A 6 6.65 2.00 12.51
N ASN A 7 7.72 2.39 11.81
CA ASN A 7 7.87 3.69 11.16
C ASN A 7 7.37 3.72 9.71
N GLY A 8 6.59 2.71 9.27
CA GLY A 8 5.94 2.70 7.98
C GLY A 8 6.75 2.05 6.85
N ILE A 9 7.95 1.51 7.13
CA ILE A 9 8.69 0.73 6.13
C ILE A 9 8.01 -0.63 5.96
N ILE A 10 7.68 -0.95 4.70
CA ILE A 10 7.03 -2.20 4.33
C ILE A 10 8.07 -3.32 4.32
N LEU A 11 7.76 -4.42 4.99
CA LEU A 11 8.63 -5.59 5.00
C LEU A 11 8.09 -6.66 4.04
N ALA A 12 9.00 -7.26 3.28
CA ALA A 12 8.71 -8.41 2.43
C ALA A 12 9.78 -9.49 2.61
N ILE A 13 9.39 -10.75 2.38
CA ILE A 13 10.30 -11.90 2.37
C ILE A 13 10.44 -12.41 0.94
N ASN A 14 11.69 -12.61 0.50
CA ASN A 14 12.05 -13.31 -0.72
C ASN A 14 13.05 -14.42 -0.36
N SER A 15 12.60 -15.63 -0.14
CA SER A 15 13.44 -16.74 0.36
C SER A 15 13.23 -18.02 -0.43
N LYS A 16 14.33 -18.70 -0.75
CA LYS A 16 14.30 -20.09 -1.27
C LYS A 16 14.26 -21.05 -0.11
N ASN A 17 13.07 -21.49 0.26
CA ASN A 17 12.86 -22.43 1.36
C ASN A 17 11.49 -23.10 1.25
N ASN A 18 11.25 -24.10 2.09
CA ASN A 18 9.92 -24.66 2.31
C ASN A 18 9.09 -23.66 3.12
N PHE A 19 7.91 -23.34 2.64
CA PHE A 19 7.06 -22.32 3.24
C PHE A 19 6.74 -22.62 4.71
N ASN A 20 6.26 -23.84 4.99
CA ASN A 20 5.84 -24.22 6.34
C ASN A 20 6.98 -24.19 7.34
N ASP A 21 8.17 -24.67 6.96
CA ASP A 21 9.35 -24.70 7.84
C ASP A 21 9.81 -23.29 8.20
N ALA A 22 9.86 -22.40 7.20
CA ALA A 22 10.28 -21.02 7.41
C ALA A 22 9.26 -20.21 8.24
N ILE A 23 7.97 -20.39 7.98
CA ILE A 23 6.91 -19.71 8.73
C ILE A 23 6.86 -20.21 10.17
N GLN A 24 7.07 -21.50 10.39
CA GLN A 24 7.16 -22.06 11.75
C GLN A 24 8.30 -21.37 12.53
N VAL A 25 9.48 -21.25 11.94
CA VAL A 25 10.61 -20.56 12.59
C VAL A 25 10.26 -19.10 12.89
N ILE A 26 9.65 -18.38 11.94
CA ILE A 26 9.25 -16.98 12.13
C ILE A 26 8.26 -16.84 13.30
N ASN A 27 7.29 -17.75 13.42
CA ASN A 27 6.24 -17.64 14.42
C ASN A 27 6.61 -18.22 15.78
N GLU A 28 7.40 -19.29 15.83
CA GLU A 28 7.63 -20.08 17.05
C GLU A 28 9.01 -19.87 17.68
N HIS A 29 10.01 -19.40 16.92
CA HIS A 29 11.35 -19.27 17.48
C HIS A 29 11.39 -18.22 18.60
N PRO A 30 11.88 -18.53 19.82
CA PRO A 30 11.75 -17.69 21.01
C PRO A 30 12.45 -16.34 20.91
N TYR A 31 13.49 -16.24 20.09
CA TYR A 31 14.24 -14.98 19.89
C TYR A 31 13.85 -14.24 18.61
N MET A 32 12.87 -14.73 17.84
CA MET A 32 12.38 -14.04 16.65
C MET A 32 11.39 -12.95 17.03
N ILE A 33 11.81 -11.69 16.84
CA ILE A 33 10.98 -10.51 17.17
C ILE A 33 9.92 -10.27 16.10
N LEU A 34 10.26 -10.52 14.82
CA LEU A 34 9.32 -10.39 13.71
C LEU A 34 8.41 -11.62 13.66
N LYS A 35 7.15 -11.38 13.34
CA LYS A 35 6.15 -12.42 13.13
C LYS A 35 5.63 -12.34 11.69
N GLU A 36 4.95 -13.37 11.22
CA GLU A 36 4.37 -13.41 9.87
C GLU A 36 3.54 -12.16 9.57
N GLU A 37 2.80 -11.67 10.54
CA GLU A 37 1.97 -10.47 10.41
C GLU A 37 2.73 -9.14 10.20
N ASP A 38 4.04 -9.13 10.44
CA ASP A 38 4.87 -7.95 10.19
C ASP A 38 5.23 -7.78 8.71
N PHE A 39 5.08 -8.85 7.92
CA PHE A 39 5.43 -8.85 6.51
C PHE A 39 4.20 -8.59 5.65
N SER A 40 4.31 -7.63 4.76
CA SER A 40 3.26 -7.27 3.81
C SER A 40 3.28 -8.12 2.55
N CYS A 41 4.35 -8.83 2.24
CA CYS A 41 4.43 -9.80 1.18
C CYS A 41 5.42 -10.91 1.55
N ILE A 42 5.03 -12.18 1.32
CA ILE A 42 5.85 -13.33 1.68
C ILE A 42 5.99 -14.23 0.45
N LYS A 43 7.19 -14.25 -0.12
CA LYS A 43 7.60 -15.15 -1.20
C LYS A 43 8.64 -16.13 -0.66
N ILE A 44 8.16 -17.19 -0.06
CA ILE A 44 8.96 -18.34 0.40
C ILE A 44 8.61 -19.52 -0.49
N ASN A 45 9.45 -19.81 -1.46
CA ASN A 45 9.26 -20.86 -2.46
C ASN A 45 10.61 -21.17 -3.13
N TRP A 46 10.61 -22.09 -4.08
CA TRP A 46 11.81 -22.49 -4.83
C TRP A 46 11.98 -21.77 -6.16
N ASN A 47 11.14 -20.76 -6.46
CA ASN A 47 11.32 -19.91 -7.63
C ASN A 47 12.60 -19.07 -7.53
N ASP A 48 13.03 -18.52 -8.65
CA ASP A 48 14.18 -17.63 -8.65
C ASP A 48 13.86 -16.29 -7.96
N LYS A 49 14.90 -15.68 -7.40
CA LYS A 49 14.80 -14.42 -6.64
C LYS A 49 14.29 -13.25 -7.49
N ILE A 50 14.58 -13.23 -8.80
CA ILE A 50 14.18 -12.17 -9.71
C ILE A 50 12.66 -12.23 -9.94
N SER A 51 12.13 -13.42 -10.25
CA SER A 51 10.70 -13.62 -10.43
C SER A 51 9.91 -13.25 -9.17
N ASN A 52 10.37 -13.72 -8.00
CA ASN A 52 9.77 -13.36 -6.73
C ASN A 52 9.81 -11.84 -6.47
N MET A 53 10.91 -11.16 -6.84
CA MET A 53 11.05 -9.71 -6.65
C MET A 53 10.06 -8.93 -7.52
N LYS A 54 9.84 -9.36 -8.77
CA LYS A 54 8.82 -8.79 -9.65
C LYS A 54 7.42 -8.97 -9.08
N GLU A 55 7.13 -10.17 -8.56
CA GLU A 55 5.85 -10.44 -7.90
C GLU A 55 5.65 -9.56 -6.66
N ILE A 56 6.66 -9.39 -5.81
CA ILE A 56 6.62 -8.49 -4.65
C ILE A 56 6.32 -7.06 -5.08
N SER A 57 7.05 -6.54 -6.06
CA SER A 57 6.83 -5.19 -6.62
C SER A 57 5.40 -5.01 -7.13
N ASN A 58 4.88 -5.96 -7.88
CA ASN A 58 3.52 -5.93 -8.42
C ASN A 58 2.46 -6.04 -7.32
N GLU A 59 2.62 -6.99 -6.38
CA GLU A 59 1.66 -7.24 -5.31
C GLU A 59 1.57 -6.06 -4.32
N LEU A 60 2.70 -5.42 -4.06
CA LEU A 60 2.76 -4.22 -3.23
C LEU A 60 2.53 -2.93 -4.02
N ASN A 61 2.43 -2.99 -5.35
CA ASN A 61 2.29 -1.83 -6.23
C ASN A 61 3.34 -0.75 -5.94
N ILE A 62 4.61 -1.15 -5.84
CA ILE A 62 5.76 -0.27 -5.60
C ILE A 62 6.77 -0.40 -6.74
N GLY A 63 7.48 0.70 -7.04
CA GLY A 63 8.58 0.68 -8.01
C GLY A 63 9.79 -0.12 -7.48
N LEU A 64 10.56 -0.70 -8.39
CA LEU A 64 11.79 -1.42 -8.04
C LEU A 64 12.82 -0.49 -7.37
N ASP A 65 12.85 0.76 -7.73
CA ASP A 65 13.67 1.84 -7.17
C ASP A 65 13.34 2.19 -5.70
N SER A 66 12.19 1.73 -5.22
CA SER A 66 11.74 1.89 -3.83
C SER A 66 12.09 0.68 -2.95
N ILE A 67 12.80 -0.31 -3.49
CA ILE A 67 13.13 -1.56 -2.79
C ILE A 67 14.59 -1.54 -2.33
N VAL A 68 14.80 -1.90 -1.07
CA VAL A 68 16.12 -2.19 -0.50
C VAL A 68 16.20 -3.70 -0.26
N PHE A 69 17.17 -4.36 -0.89
CA PHE A 69 17.32 -5.80 -0.84
C PHE A 69 18.48 -6.23 0.06
N PHE A 70 18.20 -7.14 0.97
CA PHE A 70 19.13 -7.77 1.87
C PHE A 70 19.15 -9.28 1.64
N ASP A 71 20.30 -9.85 1.43
CA ASP A 71 20.50 -11.30 1.31
C ASP A 71 21.90 -11.66 1.81
N ASP A 72 22.06 -12.68 2.62
CA ASP A 72 23.35 -13.13 3.13
C ASP A 72 24.20 -13.78 2.05
N ASP A 73 23.58 -14.40 1.04
CA ASP A 73 24.27 -15.01 -0.08
C ASP A 73 24.77 -13.95 -1.09
N PRO A 74 26.09 -13.81 -1.29
CA PRO A 74 26.64 -12.86 -2.25
C PRO A 74 26.23 -13.16 -3.70
N VAL A 75 25.95 -14.43 -4.05
CA VAL A 75 25.49 -14.81 -5.39
C VAL A 75 24.10 -14.23 -5.67
N ASN A 76 23.20 -14.32 -4.69
CA ASN A 76 21.86 -13.74 -4.82
C ASN A 76 21.92 -12.21 -4.93
N ARG A 77 22.79 -11.56 -4.13
CA ARG A 77 22.97 -10.10 -4.21
C ARG A 77 23.47 -9.68 -5.59
N GLU A 78 24.49 -10.36 -6.10
CA GLU A 78 25.03 -10.05 -7.43
C GLU A 78 24.00 -10.29 -8.54
N LEU A 79 23.24 -11.38 -8.45
CA LEU A 79 22.16 -11.69 -9.39
C LEU A 79 21.12 -10.55 -9.46
N ILE A 80 20.67 -10.05 -8.30
CA ILE A 80 19.71 -8.93 -8.25
C ILE A 80 20.35 -7.65 -8.78
N ARG A 81 21.58 -7.34 -8.39
CA ARG A 81 22.29 -6.14 -8.85
C ARG A 81 22.45 -6.09 -10.37
N MET A 82 22.77 -7.23 -11.00
CA MET A 82 22.92 -7.32 -12.45
C MET A 82 21.58 -7.28 -13.20
N SER A 83 20.54 -7.91 -12.64
CA SER A 83 19.26 -8.09 -13.33
C SER A 83 18.24 -6.99 -13.05
N MET A 84 18.38 -6.30 -11.93
CA MET A 84 17.47 -5.27 -11.43
C MET A 84 18.28 -4.12 -10.80
N PRO A 85 19.02 -3.36 -11.61
CA PRO A 85 19.94 -2.32 -11.10
C PRO A 85 19.20 -1.17 -10.37
N GLU A 86 17.89 -1.05 -10.53
CA GLU A 86 17.07 -0.08 -9.83
C GLU A 86 16.94 -0.39 -8.33
N ILE A 87 17.06 -1.67 -7.94
CA ILE A 87 16.95 -2.11 -6.55
C ILE A 87 18.24 -1.77 -5.80
N ASN A 88 18.12 -1.07 -4.69
CA ASN A 88 19.26 -0.89 -3.80
C ASN A 88 19.64 -2.20 -3.13
N THR A 89 20.65 -2.88 -3.65
CA THR A 89 21.17 -4.15 -3.12
C THR A 89 22.29 -3.89 -2.14
N VAL A 90 22.04 -4.10 -0.86
CA VAL A 90 22.97 -3.80 0.22
C VAL A 90 24.08 -4.83 0.30
N GLU A 91 25.32 -4.36 0.39
CA GLU A 91 26.47 -5.25 0.60
C GLU A 91 26.54 -5.68 2.07
N LEU A 92 26.57 -6.99 2.29
CA LEU A 92 26.65 -7.57 3.62
C LEU A 92 27.99 -8.28 3.82
N PRO A 93 28.70 -8.02 4.92
CA PRO A 93 29.93 -8.74 5.27
C PRO A 93 29.60 -10.18 5.69
N LYS A 94 30.64 -11.00 5.81
CA LYS A 94 30.49 -12.40 6.25
C LYS A 94 30.02 -12.52 7.70
N ASP A 95 30.30 -11.52 8.54
CA ASP A 95 29.92 -11.52 9.96
C ASP A 95 28.53 -10.93 10.16
N PRO A 96 27.50 -11.76 10.50
CA PRO A 96 26.14 -11.29 10.71
C PRO A 96 25.98 -10.32 11.89
N SER A 97 26.91 -10.30 12.85
CA SER A 97 26.84 -9.41 14.00
C SER A 97 26.84 -7.94 13.60
N THR A 98 27.38 -7.62 12.42
CA THR A 98 27.47 -6.25 11.89
C THR A 98 26.22 -5.81 11.09
N TYR A 99 25.30 -6.70 10.76
CA TYR A 99 24.13 -6.40 9.93
C TYR A 99 23.24 -5.29 10.53
N ALA A 100 23.08 -5.32 11.86
CA ALA A 100 22.29 -4.29 12.54
C ALA A 100 22.90 -2.88 12.41
N GLN A 101 24.23 -2.78 12.40
CA GLN A 101 24.91 -1.51 12.21
C GLN A 101 24.79 -1.00 10.78
N ILE A 102 24.94 -1.90 9.79
CA ILE A 102 24.77 -1.56 8.37
C ILE A 102 23.35 -1.00 8.16
N LEU A 103 22.33 -1.72 8.67
CA LEU A 103 20.93 -1.31 8.54
C LEU A 103 20.66 0.08 9.14
N ARG A 104 21.30 0.40 10.27
CA ARG A 104 21.14 1.72 10.91
C ARG A 104 21.80 2.86 10.13
N ASN A 105 22.83 2.55 9.36
CA ASN A 105 23.61 3.54 8.60
C ASN A 105 23.06 3.75 7.18
N LEU A 106 22.05 3.00 6.75
CA LEU A 106 21.43 3.19 5.46
C LEU A 106 20.61 4.48 5.42
N ASN A 107 20.94 5.33 4.46
CA ASN A 107 20.23 6.59 4.24
C ASN A 107 18.83 6.38 3.62
N ASP A 108 18.60 5.25 2.99
CA ASP A 108 17.34 4.88 2.32
C ASP A 108 16.14 4.89 3.28
N PHE A 109 16.38 4.69 4.56
CA PHE A 109 15.35 4.70 5.60
C PHE A 109 15.29 6.01 6.40
N ASN A 110 16.11 6.99 6.03
CA ASN A 110 16.10 8.29 6.69
C ASN A 110 14.96 9.15 6.17
N THR A 111 13.86 9.19 6.91
CA THR A 111 12.76 10.12 6.66
C THR A 111 12.86 11.33 7.56
N LEU A 112 12.77 12.53 6.99
CA LEU A 112 12.81 13.79 7.74
C LEU A 112 11.63 13.93 8.72
N LYS A 113 10.52 13.28 8.42
CA LYS A 113 9.31 13.29 9.23
C LYS A 113 8.43 12.07 8.89
N ILE A 114 8.16 11.24 9.89
CA ILE A 114 7.15 10.19 9.76
C ILE A 114 5.78 10.84 9.84
N THR A 115 4.97 10.69 8.82
CA THR A 115 3.61 11.20 8.78
C THR A 115 2.62 10.12 9.27
N LYS A 116 1.43 10.55 9.69
CA LYS A 116 0.34 9.60 9.98
C LYS A 116 -0.01 8.74 8.75
N ASP A 117 0.17 9.30 7.57
CA ASP A 117 -0.08 8.61 6.29
C ASP A 117 0.91 7.46 6.06
N ASP A 118 2.15 7.58 6.51
CA ASP A 118 3.16 6.51 6.38
C ASP A 118 2.81 5.30 7.26
N VAL A 119 2.30 5.55 8.47
CA VAL A 119 1.82 4.49 9.36
C VAL A 119 0.55 3.84 8.78
N GLN A 120 -0.36 4.63 8.22
CA GLN A 120 -1.57 4.12 7.59
C GLN A 120 -1.30 3.30 6.34
N ARG A 121 -0.22 3.59 5.61
CA ARG A 121 0.18 2.84 4.41
C ARG A 121 0.29 1.33 4.69
N LYS A 122 0.94 0.94 5.77
CA LYS A 122 1.07 -0.49 6.15
C LYS A 122 -0.30 -1.15 6.35
N ILE A 123 -1.23 -0.43 6.98
CA ILE A 123 -2.61 -0.92 7.21
C ILE A 123 -3.31 -1.09 5.86
N MET A 124 -3.20 -0.12 4.96
CA MET A 124 -3.81 -0.17 3.63
C MET A 124 -3.27 -1.34 2.79
N TYR A 125 -1.96 -1.61 2.82
CA TYR A 125 -1.38 -2.76 2.13
C TYR A 125 -1.92 -4.09 2.67
N LYS A 126 -2.03 -4.23 3.99
CA LYS A 126 -2.60 -5.44 4.60
C LYS A 126 -4.09 -5.63 4.25
N GLN A 127 -4.85 -4.54 4.22
CA GLN A 127 -6.24 -4.56 3.77
C GLN A 127 -6.35 -5.01 2.32
N GLU A 128 -5.49 -4.48 1.44
CA GLU A 128 -5.47 -4.84 0.02
C GLU A 128 -5.10 -6.32 -0.20
N GLN A 129 -4.09 -6.82 0.51
CA GLN A 129 -3.77 -8.25 0.48
C GLN A 129 -4.94 -9.14 0.89
N ASN A 130 -5.67 -8.74 1.93
CA ASN A 130 -6.84 -9.49 2.37
C ASN A 130 -7.96 -9.46 1.33
N ARG A 131 -8.13 -8.34 0.58
CA ARG A 131 -9.04 -8.26 -0.56
C ARG A 131 -8.62 -9.22 -1.67
N GLN A 132 -7.35 -9.24 -2.02
CA GLN A 132 -6.81 -10.11 -3.08
C GLN A 132 -6.94 -11.59 -2.69
N LYS A 133 -6.64 -11.96 -1.43
CA LYS A 133 -6.86 -13.32 -0.92
C LYS A 133 -8.33 -13.73 -0.98
N LEU A 134 -9.23 -12.83 -0.61
CA LEU A 134 -10.66 -13.08 -0.72
C LEU A 134 -11.08 -13.25 -2.19
N GLN A 135 -10.61 -12.39 -3.08
CA GLN A 135 -10.90 -12.45 -4.51
C GLN A 135 -10.43 -13.78 -5.12
N SER A 136 -9.20 -14.20 -4.82
CA SER A 136 -8.65 -15.47 -5.33
C SER A 136 -9.33 -16.71 -4.75
N SER A 137 -9.99 -16.60 -3.60
CA SER A 137 -10.73 -17.68 -2.95
C SER A 137 -12.22 -17.74 -3.32
N THR A 138 -12.68 -16.85 -4.20
CA THR A 138 -14.09 -16.79 -4.64
C THR A 138 -14.21 -17.16 -6.11
N GLU A 139 -15.27 -17.89 -6.43
CA GLU A 139 -15.47 -18.42 -7.80
C GLU A 139 -15.92 -17.36 -8.80
N ASN A 140 -16.61 -16.31 -8.33
CA ASN A 140 -17.13 -15.26 -9.19
C ASN A 140 -17.22 -13.89 -8.50
N LEU A 141 -17.31 -12.84 -9.32
CA LEU A 141 -17.35 -11.45 -8.87
C LEU A 141 -18.51 -11.15 -7.90
N ASN A 142 -19.70 -11.70 -8.14
CA ASN A 142 -20.86 -11.42 -7.30
C ASN A 142 -20.69 -11.99 -5.87
N GLU A 143 -20.10 -13.16 -5.75
CA GLU A 143 -19.76 -13.76 -4.47
C GLU A 143 -18.69 -12.92 -3.73
N TYR A 144 -17.66 -12.50 -4.46
CA TYR A 144 -16.62 -11.62 -3.94
C TYR A 144 -17.20 -10.33 -3.38
N LEU A 145 -18.03 -9.61 -4.16
CA LEU A 145 -18.66 -8.36 -3.74
C LEU A 145 -19.57 -8.54 -2.52
N LYS A 146 -20.33 -9.65 -2.45
CA LYS A 146 -21.14 -9.97 -1.26
C LYS A 146 -20.28 -10.21 -0.03
N LYS A 147 -19.16 -10.92 -0.17
CA LYS A 147 -18.24 -11.21 0.93
C LYS A 147 -17.43 -10.00 1.39
N LEU A 148 -17.27 -8.99 0.53
CA LEU A 148 -16.63 -7.71 0.87
C LEU A 148 -17.46 -6.87 1.84
N ASP A 149 -18.78 -7.04 1.86
CA ASP A 149 -19.72 -6.26 2.71
C ASP A 149 -19.50 -4.74 2.52
N ILE A 150 -19.56 -4.28 1.26
CA ILE A 150 -19.30 -2.90 0.90
C ILE A 150 -20.40 -2.00 1.44
N LYS A 151 -20.01 -0.98 2.18
CA LYS A 151 -20.88 0.10 2.67
C LYS A 151 -20.49 1.41 2.01
N ILE A 152 -21.48 2.14 1.54
CA ILE A 152 -21.30 3.44 0.90
C ILE A 152 -22.08 4.49 1.68
N LYS A 153 -21.36 5.51 2.15
CA LYS A 153 -21.94 6.67 2.81
C LYS A 153 -21.86 7.87 1.88
N ILE A 154 -23.01 8.39 1.47
CA ILE A 154 -23.10 9.57 0.62
C ILE A 154 -23.22 10.80 1.52
N LYS A 155 -22.39 11.82 1.26
CA LYS A 155 -22.45 13.13 1.88
C LYS A 155 -22.78 14.16 0.82
N LEU A 156 -23.73 15.02 1.09
CA LEU A 156 -24.14 16.11 0.21
C LEU A 156 -23.82 17.43 0.91
N ASP A 157 -23.24 18.38 0.17
CA ASP A 157 -22.93 19.74 0.59
C ASP A 157 -22.16 19.83 1.92
N ASP A 158 -21.35 18.80 2.18
CA ASP A 158 -20.56 18.70 3.40
C ASP A 158 -19.34 19.62 3.37
N LYS A 159 -19.40 20.68 4.16
CA LYS A 159 -18.35 21.71 4.27
C LYS A 159 -17.01 21.14 4.73
N LEU A 160 -16.98 20.05 5.48
CA LEU A 160 -15.75 19.43 5.97
C LEU A 160 -15.03 18.65 4.87
N SER A 161 -15.76 18.18 3.87
CA SER A 161 -15.19 17.40 2.75
C SER A 161 -14.66 18.27 1.62
N VAL A 162 -14.93 19.58 1.58
CA VAL A 162 -14.61 20.47 0.45
C VAL A 162 -13.14 20.44 0.04
N ALA A 163 -12.22 20.55 0.99
CA ALA A 163 -10.78 20.52 0.71
C ALA A 163 -10.35 19.17 0.06
N ARG A 164 -10.91 18.06 0.55
CA ARG A 164 -10.62 16.73 0.02
C ARG A 164 -11.25 16.51 -1.35
N ILE A 165 -12.45 17.02 -1.57
CA ILE A 165 -13.15 17.02 -2.86
C ILE A 165 -12.30 17.75 -3.92
N SER A 166 -11.81 18.97 -3.62
CA SER A 166 -10.93 19.73 -4.50
C SER A 166 -9.66 18.95 -4.85
N GLN A 167 -8.98 18.37 -3.86
CA GLN A 167 -7.79 17.55 -4.10
C GLN A 167 -8.05 16.37 -5.04
N LEU A 168 -9.17 15.68 -4.88
CA LEU A 168 -9.54 14.55 -5.72
C LEU A 168 -9.82 14.99 -7.15
N ILE A 169 -10.58 16.06 -7.35
CA ILE A 169 -10.89 16.61 -8.68
C ILE A 169 -9.61 17.04 -9.41
N LEU A 170 -8.66 17.68 -8.70
CA LEU A 170 -7.40 18.15 -9.27
C LEU A 170 -6.46 17.00 -9.66
N LYS A 171 -6.47 15.91 -8.92
CA LYS A 171 -5.57 14.75 -9.13
C LYS A 171 -6.13 13.69 -10.09
N THR A 172 -7.46 13.63 -10.26
CA THR A 172 -8.11 12.55 -11.01
C THR A 172 -8.12 12.88 -12.51
N ASN A 173 -7.46 12.02 -13.31
CA ASN A 173 -7.53 12.03 -14.76
C ASN A 173 -8.51 10.98 -15.32
N GLN A 174 -8.74 9.89 -14.58
CA GLN A 174 -9.68 8.83 -14.94
C GLN A 174 -11.07 9.15 -14.38
N PHE A 175 -12.11 8.80 -15.15
CA PHE A 175 -13.52 9.01 -14.77
C PHE A 175 -13.93 10.48 -14.52
N ASN A 176 -13.14 11.45 -14.98
CA ASN A 176 -13.56 12.85 -15.00
C ASN A 176 -14.27 13.14 -16.33
N LEU A 177 -15.59 12.98 -16.33
CA LEU A 177 -16.43 13.06 -17.53
C LEU A 177 -16.37 14.44 -18.22
N THR A 178 -16.10 15.49 -17.46
CA THR A 178 -16.12 16.88 -17.96
C THR A 178 -14.74 17.48 -18.12
N THR A 179 -13.69 16.82 -17.62
CA THR A 179 -12.31 17.33 -17.51
C THR A 179 -12.17 18.64 -16.74
N LYS A 180 -13.26 19.14 -16.14
CA LYS A 180 -13.24 20.36 -15.33
C LYS A 180 -12.52 20.12 -14.02
N ARG A 181 -11.77 21.11 -13.59
CA ARG A 181 -11.03 21.11 -12.34
C ARG A 181 -11.44 22.35 -11.56
N TYR A 182 -11.83 22.15 -10.31
CA TYR A 182 -12.33 23.22 -9.45
C TYR A 182 -11.41 23.37 -8.24
N GLN A 183 -11.07 24.61 -7.93
CA GLN A 183 -10.35 24.98 -6.72
C GLN A 183 -11.27 24.90 -5.50
N GLU A 184 -10.69 24.90 -4.32
CA GLU A 184 -11.45 24.78 -3.07
C GLU A 184 -12.48 25.91 -2.90
N GLU A 185 -12.12 27.12 -3.29
CA GLU A 185 -12.99 28.30 -3.23
C GLU A 185 -14.23 28.14 -4.11
N GLU A 186 -14.06 27.64 -5.34
CA GLU A 186 -15.18 27.40 -6.26
C GLU A 186 -16.15 26.34 -5.70
N ILE A 187 -15.61 25.27 -5.09
CA ILE A 187 -16.43 24.23 -4.48
C ILE A 187 -17.19 24.77 -3.26
N ARG A 188 -16.55 25.65 -2.49
CA ARG A 188 -17.22 26.34 -1.36
C ARG A 188 -18.39 27.20 -1.82
N GLU A 189 -18.28 27.82 -2.99
CA GLU A 189 -19.37 28.59 -3.60
C GLU A 189 -20.49 27.65 -4.08
N PHE A 190 -20.15 26.54 -4.74
CA PHE A 190 -21.14 25.55 -5.18
C PHE A 190 -21.95 24.96 -4.02
N VAL A 191 -21.32 24.69 -2.87
CA VAL A 191 -22.01 24.21 -1.65
C VAL A 191 -23.01 25.23 -1.09
N LYS A 192 -22.88 26.50 -1.44
CA LYS A 192 -23.81 27.58 -1.01
C LYS A 192 -24.90 27.87 -2.04
N ASP A 193 -24.71 27.43 -3.27
CA ASP A 193 -25.64 27.70 -4.39
C ASP A 193 -26.74 26.65 -4.40
N GLU A 194 -27.97 27.06 -4.16
CA GLU A 194 -29.17 26.20 -4.14
C GLU A 194 -29.43 25.46 -5.49
N THR A 195 -28.83 25.94 -6.57
CA THR A 195 -28.90 25.28 -7.91
C THR A 195 -27.81 24.26 -8.14
N MET A 196 -26.92 24.06 -7.17
CA MET A 196 -25.82 23.11 -7.23
C MET A 196 -25.92 22.08 -6.12
N ILE A 197 -25.50 20.86 -6.38
CA ILE A 197 -25.33 19.79 -5.38
C ILE A 197 -23.89 19.31 -5.48
N VAL A 198 -23.14 19.42 -4.41
CA VAL A 198 -21.79 18.87 -4.29
C VAL A 198 -21.83 17.63 -3.42
N GLY A 199 -21.54 16.47 -3.99
CA GLY A 199 -21.59 15.22 -3.26
C GLY A 199 -20.29 14.45 -3.31
N CYS A 200 -20.07 13.65 -2.28
CA CYS A 200 -19.00 12.67 -2.26
C CYS A 200 -19.50 11.36 -1.62
N SER A 201 -18.86 10.26 -1.96
CA SER A 201 -19.09 8.97 -1.31
C SER A 201 -17.85 8.47 -0.59
N GLU A 202 -18.03 8.09 0.67
CA GLU A 202 -17.06 7.32 1.44
C GLU A 202 -17.40 5.84 1.29
N VAL A 203 -16.39 5.03 1.06
CA VAL A 203 -16.53 3.59 0.89
C VAL A 203 -15.78 2.87 2.00
N GLU A 204 -16.45 1.93 2.61
CA GLU A 204 -15.92 1.04 3.63
C GLU A 204 -16.23 -0.40 3.21
N ASP A 205 -15.34 -1.32 3.50
CA ASP A 205 -15.60 -2.75 3.39
C ASP A 205 -15.15 -3.48 4.66
N LYS A 206 -15.35 -4.80 4.73
CA LYS A 206 -15.01 -5.58 5.93
C LYS A 206 -13.52 -5.52 6.32
N PHE A 207 -12.63 -5.05 5.45
CA PHE A 207 -11.20 -4.93 5.72
C PHE A 207 -10.80 -3.53 6.16
N GLY A 208 -11.65 -2.51 5.91
CA GLY A 208 -11.44 -1.15 6.39
C GLY A 208 -12.02 -0.05 5.53
N GLU A 209 -11.74 1.18 5.94
CA GLU A 209 -12.21 2.39 5.28
C GLU A 209 -11.30 2.72 4.08
N ASN A 210 -11.93 3.02 2.93
CA ASN A 210 -11.27 3.48 1.73
C ASN A 210 -11.34 5.02 1.56
N GLY A 211 -11.99 5.70 2.50
CA GLY A 211 -12.20 7.14 2.48
C GLY A 211 -13.10 7.60 1.33
N ILE A 212 -12.94 8.86 0.93
CA ILE A 212 -13.71 9.41 -0.20
C ILE A 212 -13.13 8.87 -1.51
N THR A 213 -13.95 8.09 -2.22
CA THR A 213 -13.58 7.43 -3.49
C THR A 213 -14.27 8.02 -4.71
N ASN A 214 -15.37 8.74 -4.50
CA ASN A 214 -16.12 9.35 -5.59
C ASN A 214 -16.56 10.77 -5.20
N VAL A 215 -16.61 11.64 -6.20
CA VAL A 215 -17.08 13.03 -6.10
C VAL A 215 -17.97 13.33 -7.28
N PHE A 216 -19.08 14.02 -7.04
CA PHE A 216 -19.95 14.51 -8.10
C PHE A 216 -20.45 15.94 -7.82
N ILE A 217 -20.59 16.71 -8.89
CA ILE A 217 -21.16 18.06 -8.85
C ILE A 217 -22.29 18.11 -9.87
N ILE A 218 -23.49 18.37 -9.40
CA ILE A 218 -24.70 18.38 -10.20
C ILE A 218 -25.27 19.80 -10.21
N LYS A 219 -25.54 20.31 -11.40
CA LYS A 219 -26.31 21.55 -11.57
C LYS A 219 -27.77 21.18 -11.79
N THR A 220 -28.63 21.60 -10.87
CA THR A 220 -30.09 21.43 -10.99
C THR A 220 -30.66 22.48 -11.95
N LYS A 221 -31.65 22.12 -12.74
CA LYS A 221 -32.42 23.12 -13.50
C LYS A 221 -33.48 23.67 -12.58
N PRO A 222 -33.69 25.01 -12.52
CA PRO A 222 -34.88 25.54 -11.88
C PRO A 222 -36.13 24.99 -12.59
N ASN A 223 -37.08 24.50 -11.81
CA ASN A 223 -38.39 24.12 -12.31
C ASN A 223 -39.14 25.33 -12.87
#